data_2596f7cc36e2cde88b6cfa5fd4be2e1f
#
_entry.id   2596f7cc36e2cde88b6cfa5fd4be2e1f
#
_cell.length_a   1.000
_cell.length_b   1.000
_cell.length_c   1.000
_cell.angle_alpha   90.00
_cell.angle_beta   90.00
_cell.angle_gamma   90.00
#
_symmetry.space_group_name_H-M   'P 1'
#
loop_
_entity.id
_entity.type
_entity.pdbx_description
1 polymer ?
#
loop_
_entity_poly.entity_id
_entity_poly.type
_entity_poly.pdbx_seq_one_letter_code
_entity_poly.pdbx_strand_id
1 'polypeptide(L)'
;MTASFRNTRPLDRDAALKSWWQGPLGAGLLRAESELLGEAFEDVFGWELLQIGAWGGPRELLCSSRTRRQTVLAPLEFAQSETGQRADVIGRASHLPFNSDSMDAVLLPHTLEFAADPYAIVREVDRVLTGEGQLLVLGFQPWSTWGLRAKFSRRGFPPGMRRVLSERRVREWLVLLGYEVVAERRYLFRNPWARSVSQNDGTGAYLRRGLNPLPAGAYLLKARKRIYTLTPIRPRFREKPAVLGGLVKPTTRSPS
;
A
#
# COMPACT_ATOMS: atom_id res chain seq x y z
N MET A 1 0.83 12.41 26.18
CA MET A 1 -0.59 12.28 26.53
C MET A 1 -1.28 11.49 25.44
N THR A 2 -1.33 10.18 25.59
CA THR A 2 -1.99 9.23 24.67
C THR A 2 -3.48 9.21 25.01
N ALA A 3 -4.27 9.95 24.23
CA ALA A 3 -5.72 9.95 24.37
C ALA A 3 -6.27 8.54 24.10
N SER A 4 -6.92 8.01 25.11
CA SER A 4 -7.57 6.70 25.15
C SER A 4 -8.66 6.57 24.09
N PHE A 5 -8.33 5.92 22.95
CA PHE A 5 -9.31 5.44 21.95
C PHE A 5 -10.01 4.13 22.39
N ARG A 6 -10.02 3.87 23.69
CA ARG A 6 -10.59 2.66 24.28
C ARG A 6 -12.06 2.91 24.62
N ASN A 7 -12.97 2.27 23.90
CA ASN A 7 -14.33 1.87 24.26
C ASN A 7 -15.49 2.29 23.36
N THR A 8 -15.27 2.49 22.05
CA THR A 8 -16.42 2.45 21.15
C THR A 8 -16.57 1.02 20.63
N ARG A 9 -17.77 0.43 20.73
CA ARG A 9 -18.05 -0.91 20.20
C ARG A 9 -17.75 -0.92 18.69
N PRO A 10 -17.22 -2.02 18.12
CA PRO A 10 -16.92 -2.12 16.69
C PRO A 10 -18.08 -1.72 15.78
N LEU A 11 -19.31 -2.13 16.14
CA LEU A 11 -20.54 -1.78 15.42
C LEU A 11 -20.82 -0.27 15.37
N ASP A 12 -20.52 0.47 16.45
CA ASP A 12 -20.73 1.93 16.47
C ASP A 12 -19.73 2.65 15.55
N ARG A 13 -18.54 2.07 15.38
CA ARG A 13 -17.52 2.63 14.46
C ARG A 13 -17.90 2.40 13.01
N ASP A 14 -18.40 1.22 12.67
CA ASP A 14 -18.83 0.88 11.32
C ASP A 14 -20.01 1.75 10.90
N ALA A 15 -21.02 1.90 11.76
CA ALA A 15 -22.16 2.78 11.52
C ALA A 15 -21.74 4.25 11.32
N ALA A 16 -20.81 4.75 12.13
CA ALA A 16 -20.30 6.10 12.01
C ALA A 16 -19.49 6.29 10.71
N LEU A 17 -18.69 5.31 10.33
CA LEU A 17 -17.91 5.33 9.08
C LEU A 17 -18.84 5.26 7.87
N LYS A 18 -19.85 4.40 7.90
CA LYS A 18 -20.88 4.30 6.84
C LYS A 18 -21.63 5.63 6.67
N SER A 19 -22.10 6.23 7.76
CA SER A 19 -22.75 7.55 7.71
C SER A 19 -21.81 8.63 7.14
N TRP A 20 -20.53 8.56 7.46
CA TRP A 20 -19.54 9.49 6.91
C TRP A 20 -19.38 9.32 5.39
N TRP A 21 -19.35 8.06 4.89
CA TRP A 21 -19.28 7.76 3.45
C TRP A 21 -20.49 8.29 2.68
N GLN A 22 -21.67 8.20 3.26
CA GLN A 22 -22.89 8.73 2.67
C GLN A 22 -22.93 10.26 2.66
N GLY A 23 -22.08 10.89 3.47
CA GLY A 23 -21.92 12.34 3.50
C GLY A 23 -21.14 12.87 2.29
N PRO A 24 -21.30 14.16 1.99
CA PRO A 24 -20.72 14.78 0.81
C PRO A 24 -19.18 14.72 0.76
N LEU A 25 -18.51 14.74 1.92
CA LEU A 25 -17.05 14.62 1.99
C LEU A 25 -16.59 13.19 1.64
N GLY A 26 -17.25 12.19 2.21
CA GLY A 26 -16.92 10.78 1.95
C GLY A 26 -17.20 10.39 0.50
N ALA A 27 -18.38 10.74 0.00
CA ALA A 27 -18.75 10.46 -1.39
C ALA A 27 -17.82 11.17 -2.39
N GLY A 28 -17.44 12.42 -2.12
CA GLY A 28 -16.49 13.15 -2.98
C GLY A 28 -15.09 12.54 -2.96
N LEU A 29 -14.62 12.12 -1.79
CA LEU A 29 -13.34 11.44 -1.65
C LEU A 29 -13.32 10.13 -2.43
N LEU A 30 -14.35 9.31 -2.26
CA LEU A 30 -14.45 8.01 -2.91
C LEU A 30 -14.45 8.12 -4.45
N ARG A 31 -15.15 9.10 -5.01
CA ARG A 31 -15.12 9.38 -6.46
C ARG A 31 -13.72 9.75 -6.93
N ALA A 32 -13.05 10.64 -6.19
CA ALA A 32 -11.68 11.06 -6.52
C ALA A 32 -10.68 9.89 -6.47
N GLU A 33 -10.84 9.02 -5.47
CA GLU A 33 -10.01 7.82 -5.33
C GLU A 33 -10.29 6.79 -6.43
N SER A 34 -11.55 6.60 -6.80
CA SER A 34 -11.93 5.71 -7.89
C SER A 34 -11.36 6.18 -9.24
N GLU A 35 -11.39 7.50 -9.51
CA GLU A 35 -10.79 8.09 -10.72
C GLU A 35 -9.26 7.94 -10.71
N LEU A 36 -8.61 8.26 -9.59
CA LEU A 36 -7.17 8.14 -9.41
C LEU A 36 -6.69 6.68 -9.56
N LEU A 37 -7.44 5.72 -9.01
CA LEU A 37 -7.15 4.31 -9.14
C LEU A 37 -7.40 3.81 -10.56
N GLY A 38 -8.36 4.42 -11.31
CA GLY A 38 -8.56 4.15 -12.72
C GLY A 38 -7.27 4.33 -13.52
N GLU A 39 -6.59 5.48 -13.32
CA GLU A 39 -5.29 5.74 -13.94
C GLU A 39 -4.21 4.78 -13.43
N ALA A 40 -4.19 4.50 -12.12
CA ALA A 40 -3.18 3.65 -11.51
C ALA A 40 -3.30 2.17 -11.92
N PHE A 41 -4.50 1.71 -12.30
CA PHE A 41 -4.76 0.34 -12.75
C PHE A 41 -4.47 0.11 -14.25
N GLU A 42 -4.19 1.13 -15.03
CA GLU A 42 -3.98 0.99 -16.48
C GLU A 42 -2.86 0.00 -16.84
N ASP A 43 -1.82 -0.08 -16.04
CA ASP A 43 -0.67 -1.00 -16.20
C ASP A 43 -0.61 -2.10 -15.12
N VAL A 44 -1.72 -2.34 -14.40
CA VAL A 44 -1.87 -3.44 -13.46
C VAL A 44 -2.59 -4.59 -14.13
N PHE A 45 -1.83 -5.61 -14.51
CA PHE A 45 -2.34 -6.82 -15.14
C PHE A 45 -2.06 -8.02 -14.24
N GLY A 46 -2.84 -9.08 -14.42
CA GLY A 46 -2.66 -10.32 -13.69
C GLY A 46 -3.99 -11.06 -13.51
N TRP A 47 -3.92 -12.15 -12.77
CA TRP A 47 -5.07 -12.99 -12.48
C TRP A 47 -5.79 -12.56 -11.20
N GLU A 48 -5.03 -12.26 -10.14
CA GLU A 48 -5.55 -12.07 -8.79
C GLU A 48 -5.20 -10.68 -8.26
N LEU A 49 -6.23 -9.91 -7.92
CA LEU A 49 -6.11 -8.66 -7.18
C LEU A 49 -6.80 -8.79 -5.83
N LEU A 50 -6.10 -8.46 -4.77
CA LEU A 50 -6.62 -8.45 -3.42
C LEU A 50 -6.79 -7.00 -2.92
N GLN A 51 -8.00 -6.60 -2.56
CA GLN A 51 -8.23 -5.40 -1.76
C GLN A 51 -8.33 -5.80 -0.29
N ILE A 52 -7.53 -5.13 0.56
CA ILE A 52 -7.57 -5.34 2.00
C ILE A 52 -8.24 -4.14 2.66
N GLY A 53 -9.42 -4.37 3.24
CA GLY A 53 -10.27 -3.32 3.76
C GLY A 53 -11.39 -2.95 2.79
N ALA A 54 -12.60 -2.78 3.32
CA ALA A 54 -13.79 -2.45 2.54
C ALA A 54 -14.08 -0.94 2.61
N TRP A 55 -13.12 -0.13 2.19
CA TRP A 55 -13.21 1.31 2.15
C TRP A 55 -14.23 1.78 1.10
N GLY A 56 -15.19 2.61 1.52
CA GLY A 56 -16.27 3.13 0.68
C GLY A 56 -17.38 2.13 0.39
N GLY A 57 -17.06 1.07 -0.23
CA GLY A 57 -17.88 -0.08 -0.58
C GLY A 57 -16.99 -1.19 -1.07
N PRO A 58 -17.46 -2.44 -1.10
CA PRO A 58 -16.56 -3.57 -1.31
C PRO A 58 -15.88 -3.57 -2.68
N ARG A 59 -16.47 -2.96 -3.71
CA ARG A 59 -15.92 -3.02 -5.07
C ARG A 59 -15.83 -1.69 -5.80
N GLU A 60 -16.19 -0.57 -5.16
CA GLU A 60 -16.22 0.74 -5.83
C GLU A 60 -14.83 1.17 -6.32
N LEU A 61 -13.79 0.85 -5.56
CA LEU A 61 -12.40 1.16 -5.94
C LEU A 61 -11.80 0.20 -6.95
N LEU A 62 -12.46 -0.93 -7.23
CA LEU A 62 -11.97 -1.97 -8.13
C LEU A 62 -12.60 -1.91 -9.53
N CYS A 63 -13.55 -1.01 -9.76
CA CYS A 63 -14.32 -0.94 -11.03
C CYS A 63 -13.45 -0.82 -12.28
N SER A 64 -12.29 -0.16 -12.17
CA SER A 64 -11.36 0.06 -13.29
C SER A 64 -10.24 -0.98 -13.37
N SER A 65 -10.22 -1.96 -12.47
CA SER A 65 -9.19 -3.00 -12.48
C SER A 65 -9.33 -3.92 -13.69
N ARG A 66 -8.20 -4.25 -14.30
CA ARG A 66 -8.09 -5.16 -15.46
C ARG A 66 -7.68 -6.58 -15.07
N THR A 67 -7.57 -6.87 -13.79
CA THR A 67 -7.26 -8.22 -13.29
C THR A 67 -8.47 -9.14 -13.47
N ARG A 68 -8.22 -10.42 -13.67
CA ARG A 68 -9.27 -11.38 -13.99
C ARG A 68 -10.17 -11.69 -12.80
N ARG A 69 -9.60 -11.74 -11.60
CA ARG A 69 -10.31 -11.97 -10.34
C ARG A 69 -9.96 -10.88 -9.34
N GLN A 70 -10.98 -10.43 -8.64
CA GLN A 70 -10.87 -9.40 -7.61
C GLN A 70 -11.44 -9.95 -6.32
N THR A 71 -10.64 -9.99 -5.28
CA THR A 71 -11.03 -10.45 -3.94
C THR A 71 -10.98 -9.30 -2.95
N VAL A 72 -12.03 -9.13 -2.17
CA VAL A 72 -12.09 -8.13 -1.09
C VAL A 72 -12.05 -8.85 0.25
N LEU A 73 -11.02 -8.53 1.05
CA LEU A 73 -10.92 -8.97 2.43
C LEU A 73 -11.39 -7.87 3.37
N ALA A 74 -12.43 -8.14 4.16
CA ALA A 74 -12.85 -7.28 5.26
C ALA A 74 -12.14 -7.69 6.56
N PRO A 75 -11.69 -6.71 7.38
CA PRO A 75 -11.16 -6.99 8.70
C PRO A 75 -12.18 -7.70 9.59
N LEU A 76 -11.70 -8.59 10.47
CA LEU A 76 -12.54 -9.41 11.35
C LEU A 76 -13.48 -8.56 12.23
N GLU A 77 -13.07 -7.35 12.57
CA GLU A 77 -13.87 -6.39 13.34
C GLU A 77 -15.19 -6.01 12.65
N PHE A 78 -15.25 -6.15 11.32
CA PHE A 78 -16.43 -5.84 10.50
C PHE A 78 -17.21 -7.10 10.08
N ALA A 79 -16.89 -8.27 10.60
CA ALA A 79 -17.50 -9.55 10.21
C ALA A 79 -19.03 -9.55 10.31
N GLN A 80 -19.59 -8.86 11.31
CA GLN A 80 -21.03 -8.78 11.55
C GLN A 80 -21.67 -7.53 10.95
N SER A 81 -20.90 -6.67 10.27
CA SER A 81 -21.41 -5.48 9.63
C SER A 81 -21.89 -5.77 8.20
N GLU A 82 -22.72 -4.89 7.65
CA GLU A 82 -23.12 -4.98 6.24
C GLU A 82 -21.90 -4.93 5.30
N THR A 83 -20.87 -4.20 5.68
CA THR A 83 -19.62 -4.08 4.94
C THR A 83 -18.88 -5.41 4.92
N GLY A 84 -18.80 -6.11 6.06
CA GLY A 84 -18.20 -7.43 6.15
C GLY A 84 -18.97 -8.49 5.36
N GLN A 85 -20.31 -8.46 5.41
CA GLN A 85 -21.17 -9.40 4.69
C GLN A 85 -21.05 -9.30 3.16
N ARG A 86 -20.59 -8.18 2.64
CA ARG A 86 -20.35 -7.96 1.20
C ARG A 86 -18.92 -8.26 0.77
N ALA A 87 -18.03 -8.55 1.69
CA ALA A 87 -16.66 -8.95 1.37
C ALA A 87 -16.61 -10.44 0.98
N ASP A 88 -15.67 -10.80 0.14
CA ASP A 88 -15.46 -12.19 -0.29
C ASP A 88 -14.81 -13.02 0.82
N VAL A 89 -13.97 -12.39 1.62
CA VAL A 89 -13.23 -13.02 2.73
C VAL A 89 -13.26 -12.12 3.96
N ILE A 90 -13.45 -12.73 5.13
CA ILE A 90 -13.32 -12.07 6.42
C ILE A 90 -12.08 -12.61 7.11
N GLY A 91 -11.16 -11.72 7.51
CA GLY A 91 -9.90 -12.16 8.08
C GLY A 91 -9.10 -11.04 8.73
N ARG A 92 -7.93 -11.41 9.25
CA ARG A 92 -6.99 -10.43 9.80
C ARG A 92 -6.03 -9.97 8.71
N ALA A 93 -5.94 -8.67 8.48
CA ALA A 93 -5.01 -8.11 7.51
C ALA A 93 -3.52 -8.41 7.83
N SER A 94 -3.20 -8.67 9.11
CA SER A 94 -1.86 -9.07 9.55
C SER A 94 -1.57 -10.58 9.42
N HIS A 95 -2.57 -11.39 9.02
CA HIS A 95 -2.46 -12.84 8.81
C HIS A 95 -3.45 -13.22 7.70
N LEU A 96 -3.04 -13.03 6.46
CA LEU A 96 -3.89 -13.23 5.30
C LEU A 96 -4.10 -14.71 5.01
N PRO A 97 -5.35 -15.15 4.77
CA PRO A 97 -5.65 -16.54 4.46
C PRO A 97 -5.37 -16.90 2.99
N PHE A 98 -4.23 -16.44 2.47
CA PHE A 98 -3.78 -16.67 1.10
C PHE A 98 -2.38 -17.27 1.11
N ASN A 99 -2.07 -18.03 0.09
CA ASN A 99 -0.74 -18.60 -0.09
C ASN A 99 0.30 -17.49 -0.33
N SER A 100 1.57 -17.80 -0.07
CA SER A 100 2.67 -16.93 -0.48
C SER A 100 2.72 -16.86 -2.01
N ASP A 101 3.13 -15.69 -2.54
CA ASP A 101 3.31 -15.46 -3.97
C ASP A 101 2.09 -15.84 -4.82
N SER A 102 0.88 -15.50 -4.35
CA SER A 102 -0.40 -15.86 -4.99
C SER A 102 -1.19 -14.67 -5.53
N MET A 103 -0.79 -13.43 -5.22
CA MET A 103 -1.48 -12.22 -5.64
C MET A 103 -0.61 -11.41 -6.60
N ASP A 104 -1.16 -11.03 -7.76
CA ASP A 104 -0.45 -10.18 -8.73
C ASP A 104 -0.52 -8.70 -8.35
N ALA A 105 -1.60 -8.30 -7.68
CA ALA A 105 -1.76 -6.95 -7.18
C ALA A 105 -2.46 -6.93 -5.81
N VAL A 106 -2.09 -5.95 -4.99
CA VAL A 106 -2.75 -5.68 -3.70
C VAL A 106 -3.08 -4.20 -3.59
N LEU A 107 -4.31 -3.89 -3.18
CA LEU A 107 -4.77 -2.54 -2.87
C LEU A 107 -5.02 -2.40 -1.37
N LEU A 108 -4.40 -1.40 -0.75
CA LEU A 108 -4.60 -1.00 0.64
C LEU A 108 -5.29 0.38 0.70
N PRO A 109 -6.63 0.44 0.62
CA PRO A 109 -7.34 1.71 0.69
C PRO A 109 -7.46 2.16 2.14
N HIS A 110 -6.57 3.06 2.58
CA HIS A 110 -6.50 3.58 3.96
C HIS A 110 -6.42 2.51 5.06
N THR A 111 -6.14 1.27 4.70
CA THR A 111 -6.11 0.12 5.61
C THR A 111 -5.10 0.30 6.74
N LEU A 112 -3.95 0.91 6.42
CA LEU A 112 -2.85 1.08 7.36
C LEU A 112 -3.18 2.05 8.50
N GLU A 113 -4.03 3.04 8.26
CA GLU A 113 -4.43 4.03 9.26
C GLU A 113 -5.41 3.48 10.29
N PHE A 114 -6.19 2.46 9.93
CA PHE A 114 -7.13 1.80 10.83
C PHE A 114 -6.47 0.64 11.60
N ALA A 115 -5.34 0.16 11.15
CA ALA A 115 -4.64 -0.98 11.72
C ALA A 115 -4.01 -0.70 13.09
N ALA A 116 -3.96 -1.72 13.94
CA ALA A 116 -3.20 -1.67 15.18
C ALA A 116 -1.69 -1.73 14.91
N ASP A 117 -1.28 -2.64 14.03
CA ASP A 117 0.10 -2.77 13.53
C ASP A 117 0.12 -2.69 11.99
N PRO A 118 0.34 -1.50 11.42
CA PRO A 118 0.37 -1.35 9.97
C PRO A 118 1.59 -2.00 9.31
N TYR A 119 2.72 -2.10 10.01
CA TYR A 119 3.92 -2.72 9.46
C TYR A 119 3.76 -4.23 9.30
N ALA A 120 3.09 -4.90 10.24
CA ALA A 120 2.74 -6.31 10.12
C ALA A 120 1.86 -6.58 8.89
N ILE A 121 0.94 -5.66 8.55
CA ILE A 121 0.13 -5.76 7.33
C ILE A 121 1.01 -5.68 6.08
N VAL A 122 1.93 -4.72 6.01
CA VAL A 122 2.81 -4.57 4.85
C VAL A 122 3.69 -5.80 4.65
N ARG A 123 4.20 -6.41 5.72
CA ARG A 123 4.96 -7.66 5.66
C ARG A 123 4.12 -8.84 5.18
N GLU A 124 2.87 -8.90 5.60
CA GLU A 124 1.96 -9.97 5.19
C GLU A 124 1.54 -9.80 3.72
N VAL A 125 1.37 -8.56 3.27
CA VAL A 125 1.18 -8.24 1.85
C VAL A 125 2.40 -8.66 1.04
N ASP A 126 3.61 -8.40 1.53
CA ASP A 126 4.85 -8.85 0.88
C ASP A 126 4.90 -10.37 0.72
N ARG A 127 4.45 -11.12 1.72
CA ARG A 127 4.39 -12.58 1.65
C ARG A 127 3.46 -13.10 0.54
N VAL A 128 2.27 -12.50 0.41
CA VAL A 128 1.26 -12.99 -0.54
C VAL A 128 1.46 -12.46 -1.95
N LEU A 129 2.16 -11.34 -2.12
CA LEU A 129 2.39 -10.70 -3.41
C LEU A 129 3.46 -11.47 -4.20
N THR A 130 3.16 -11.79 -5.45
CA THR A 130 4.10 -12.44 -6.39
C THR A 130 5.32 -11.56 -6.63
N GLY A 131 6.38 -12.16 -7.13
CA GLY A 131 7.50 -11.40 -7.67
C GLY A 131 7.05 -10.53 -8.84
N GLU A 132 7.52 -9.29 -8.88
CA GLU A 132 7.10 -8.24 -9.82
C GLU A 132 5.62 -7.80 -9.63
N GLY A 133 4.92 -8.33 -8.62
CA GLY A 133 3.57 -7.92 -8.25
C GLY A 133 3.50 -6.46 -7.81
N GLN A 134 2.32 -5.86 -7.89
CA GLN A 134 2.12 -4.44 -7.65
C GLN A 134 1.33 -4.18 -6.37
N LEU A 135 1.81 -3.25 -5.56
CA LEU A 135 1.16 -2.77 -4.34
C LEU A 135 0.71 -1.33 -4.52
N LEU A 136 -0.58 -1.08 -4.30
CA LEU A 136 -1.16 0.26 -4.28
C LEU A 136 -1.60 0.60 -2.85
N VAL A 137 -1.16 1.75 -2.34
CA VAL A 137 -1.47 2.21 -0.99
C VAL A 137 -2.08 3.60 -1.05
N LEU A 138 -3.31 3.74 -0.59
CA LEU A 138 -3.94 5.04 -0.32
C LEU A 138 -3.75 5.40 1.16
N GLY A 139 -3.37 6.64 1.43
CA GLY A 139 -3.19 7.11 2.79
C GLY A 139 -3.39 8.62 2.95
N PHE A 140 -3.64 9.08 4.19
CA PHE A 140 -3.77 10.50 4.52
C PHE A 140 -2.43 11.11 4.92
N GLN A 141 -2.23 12.38 4.58
CA GLN A 141 -1.03 13.12 4.96
C GLN A 141 -1.20 13.77 6.34
N PRO A 142 -0.26 13.52 7.28
CA PRO A 142 -0.33 14.11 8.62
C PRO A 142 -0.19 15.64 8.62
N TRP A 143 0.63 16.17 7.72
CA TRP A 143 0.89 17.61 7.56
C TRP A 143 -0.04 18.24 6.54
N SER A 144 -1.34 18.09 6.77
CA SER A 144 -2.40 18.62 5.92
C SER A 144 -3.58 19.07 6.78
N THR A 145 -4.52 19.77 6.18
CA THR A 145 -5.78 20.15 6.85
C THR A 145 -6.57 18.92 7.30
N TRP A 146 -6.51 17.83 6.53
CA TRP A 146 -7.13 16.55 6.87
C TRP A 146 -6.43 15.87 8.04
N GLY A 147 -5.09 15.80 8.03
CA GLY A 147 -4.29 15.28 9.13
C GLY A 147 -4.48 16.08 10.41
N LEU A 148 -4.57 17.42 10.30
CA LEU A 148 -4.86 18.29 11.43
C LEU A 148 -6.25 18.00 12.02
N ARG A 149 -7.28 17.90 11.18
CA ARG A 149 -8.62 17.53 11.62
C ARG A 149 -8.65 16.15 12.28
N ALA A 150 -7.93 15.18 11.72
CA ALA A 150 -7.78 13.85 12.31
C ALA A 150 -7.16 13.91 13.72
N LYS A 151 -6.11 14.71 13.90
CA LYS A 151 -5.42 14.88 15.18
C LYS A 151 -6.29 15.48 16.26
N PHE A 152 -7.18 16.43 15.91
CA PHE A 152 -8.09 17.10 16.86
C PHE A 152 -9.43 16.39 17.02
N SER A 153 -9.72 15.37 16.21
CA SER A 153 -10.95 14.60 16.32
C SER A 153 -10.84 13.55 17.42
N ARG A 154 -11.75 13.61 18.41
CA ARG A 154 -11.82 12.59 19.48
C ARG A 154 -12.21 11.20 18.99
N ARG A 155 -12.91 11.12 17.85
CA ARG A 155 -13.40 9.86 17.22
C ARG A 155 -12.56 9.40 16.03
N GLY A 156 -11.47 10.13 15.71
CA GLY A 156 -10.76 10.00 14.45
C GLY A 156 -11.47 10.73 13.31
N PHE A 157 -10.76 10.97 12.21
CA PHE A 157 -11.33 11.55 11.01
C PHE A 157 -10.59 11.04 9.78
N PRO A 158 -11.22 10.20 8.97
CA PRO A 158 -12.59 9.63 9.10
C PRO A 158 -12.84 8.86 10.40
N PRO A 159 -14.11 8.64 10.79
CA PRO A 159 -14.44 7.96 12.04
C PRO A 159 -13.77 6.59 12.15
N GLY A 160 -13.19 6.29 13.32
CA GLY A 160 -12.50 5.01 13.57
C GLY A 160 -11.03 4.97 13.18
N MET A 161 -10.51 5.96 12.45
CA MET A 161 -9.09 6.05 12.12
C MET A 161 -8.23 6.18 13.39
N ARG A 162 -7.20 5.35 13.48
CA ARG A 162 -6.32 5.27 14.67
C ARG A 162 -5.12 6.21 14.58
N ARG A 163 -4.57 6.37 13.38
CA ARG A 163 -3.35 7.16 13.13
C ARG A 163 -3.32 7.67 11.70
N VAL A 164 -2.55 8.69 11.46
CA VAL A 164 -2.22 9.14 10.11
C VAL A 164 -0.77 8.75 9.85
N LEU A 165 -0.51 8.12 8.72
CA LEU A 165 0.82 7.67 8.31
C LEU A 165 1.31 8.56 7.18
N SER A 166 2.52 9.13 7.35
CA SER A 166 3.11 9.91 6.27
C SER A 166 3.52 9.01 5.11
N GLU A 167 3.35 9.51 3.89
CA GLU A 167 3.82 8.89 2.66
C GLU A 167 5.29 8.45 2.77
N ARG A 168 6.16 9.32 3.32
CA ARG A 168 7.57 9.04 3.53
C ARG A 168 7.79 7.78 4.37
N ARG A 169 7.04 7.62 5.47
CA ARG A 169 7.19 6.45 6.36
C ARG A 169 6.75 5.16 5.68
N VAL A 170 5.65 5.20 4.93
CA VAL A 170 5.20 4.03 4.17
C VAL A 170 6.21 3.68 3.08
N ARG A 171 6.75 4.67 2.37
CA ARG A 171 7.81 4.49 1.39
C ARG A 171 9.06 3.83 2.02
N GLU A 172 9.50 4.31 3.18
CA GLU A 172 10.65 3.73 3.90
C GLU A 172 10.43 2.24 4.18
N TRP A 173 9.24 1.84 4.61
CA TRP A 173 8.90 0.42 4.82
C TRP A 173 8.95 -0.39 3.53
N LEU A 174 8.40 0.15 2.45
CA LEU A 174 8.39 -0.52 1.16
C LEU A 174 9.82 -0.73 0.61
N VAL A 175 10.66 0.29 0.70
CA VAL A 175 12.07 0.18 0.29
C VAL A 175 12.83 -0.86 1.11
N LEU A 176 12.60 -0.92 2.43
CA LEU A 176 13.21 -1.95 3.30
C LEU A 176 12.78 -3.37 2.94
N LEU A 177 11.59 -3.55 2.37
CA LEU A 177 11.08 -4.84 1.90
C LEU A 177 11.47 -5.14 0.42
N GLY A 178 12.26 -4.26 -0.21
CA GLY A 178 12.74 -4.47 -1.58
C GLY A 178 11.78 -4.00 -2.67
N TYR A 179 10.80 -3.15 -2.33
CA TYR A 179 9.92 -2.56 -3.33
C TYR A 179 10.56 -1.35 -4.02
N GLU A 180 10.30 -1.24 -5.30
CA GLU A 180 10.53 -0.04 -6.10
C GLU A 180 9.25 0.79 -6.17
N VAL A 181 9.29 2.04 -5.73
CA VAL A 181 8.15 2.96 -5.87
C VAL A 181 8.10 3.45 -7.32
N VAL A 182 7.06 3.02 -8.03
CA VAL A 182 6.89 3.30 -9.47
C VAL A 182 6.15 4.62 -9.70
N ALA A 183 5.16 4.91 -8.86
CA ALA A 183 4.39 6.14 -8.97
C ALA A 183 3.97 6.67 -7.60
N GLU A 184 3.89 7.99 -7.53
CA GLU A 184 3.38 8.74 -6.38
C GLU A 184 2.44 9.82 -6.89
N ARG A 185 1.25 9.88 -6.32
CA ARG A 185 0.26 10.91 -6.58
C ARG A 185 -0.24 11.49 -5.28
N ARG A 186 -0.33 12.81 -5.24
CA ARG A 186 -0.89 13.54 -4.10
C ARG A 186 -2.22 14.16 -4.53
N TYR A 187 -3.22 13.98 -3.70
CA TYR A 187 -4.59 14.42 -3.99
C TYR A 187 -5.27 14.96 -2.73
N LEU A 188 -6.56 15.25 -2.82
CA LEU A 188 -7.36 15.76 -1.71
C LEU A 188 -6.92 17.17 -1.26
N PHE A 189 -6.89 18.12 -2.20
CA PHE A 189 -6.55 19.51 -1.91
C PHE A 189 -7.71 20.32 -1.30
N ARG A 190 -8.84 19.66 -1.03
CA ARG A 190 -10.03 20.27 -0.46
C ARG A 190 -9.92 20.43 1.05
N ASN A 191 -10.46 21.55 1.56
CA ASN A 191 -10.56 21.78 2.99
C ASN A 191 -11.67 20.89 3.61
N PRO A 192 -11.36 20.07 4.65
CA PRO A 192 -12.33 19.18 5.28
C PRO A 192 -13.42 19.90 6.11
N TRP A 193 -13.25 21.19 6.41
CA TRP A 193 -14.25 22.01 7.13
C TRP A 193 -15.21 22.77 6.21
N ALA A 194 -15.02 22.74 4.90
CA ALA A 194 -15.91 23.38 3.96
C ALA A 194 -17.32 22.76 4.04
N ARG A 195 -18.30 23.55 4.49
CA ARG A 195 -19.69 23.10 4.69
C ARG A 195 -20.46 22.87 3.39
N SER A 196 -20.11 23.57 2.34
CA SER A 196 -20.79 23.44 1.04
C SER A 196 -19.95 22.57 0.11
N VAL A 197 -20.43 21.39 -0.15
CA VAL A 197 -20.09 20.69 -1.37
C VAL A 197 -21.06 21.21 -2.41
N SER A 198 -20.63 22.12 -3.26
CA SER A 198 -21.39 22.41 -4.48
C SER A 198 -21.46 21.09 -5.27
N GLN A 199 -22.65 20.71 -5.72
CA GLN A 199 -22.81 19.56 -6.62
C GLN A 199 -22.01 19.73 -7.92
N ASN A 200 -21.58 20.97 -8.21
CA ASN A 200 -20.72 21.34 -9.33
C ASN A 200 -19.20 21.27 -9.01
N ASP A 201 -18.79 21.00 -7.76
CA ASP A 201 -17.39 20.74 -7.45
C ASP A 201 -17.05 19.34 -7.97
N GLY A 202 -16.76 19.23 -9.25
CA GLY A 202 -16.32 17.99 -9.88
C GLY A 202 -15.10 17.40 -9.18
N THR A 203 -14.78 16.18 -9.50
CA THR A 203 -13.62 15.41 -9.00
C THR A 203 -12.31 16.21 -9.03
N GLY A 204 -12.20 17.18 -9.94
CA GLY A 204 -11.07 18.09 -10.03
C GLY A 204 -10.72 18.89 -8.76
N ALA A 205 -11.71 19.20 -7.89
CA ALA A 205 -11.46 19.86 -6.61
C ALA A 205 -10.68 18.99 -5.61
N TYR A 206 -10.71 17.68 -5.79
CA TYR A 206 -9.97 16.72 -4.97
C TYR A 206 -8.62 16.35 -5.58
N LEU A 207 -8.54 16.26 -6.90
CA LEU A 207 -7.38 15.76 -7.62
C LEU A 207 -6.37 16.85 -8.00
N ARG A 208 -6.84 18.09 -8.23
CA ARG A 208 -5.99 19.19 -8.71
C ARG A 208 -5.71 20.20 -7.61
N ARG A 209 -4.46 20.65 -7.57
CA ARG A 209 -4.07 21.81 -6.80
C ARG A 209 -4.57 23.06 -7.56
N GLY A 210 -5.73 23.57 -7.13
CA GLY A 210 -6.23 24.85 -7.64
C GLY A 210 -5.43 26.05 -7.11
N LEU A 211 -6.02 27.25 -7.11
CA LEU A 211 -5.45 28.47 -6.52
C LEU A 211 -5.24 28.39 -4.99
N ASN A 212 -5.67 27.30 -4.35
CA ASN A 212 -5.58 27.10 -2.91
C ASN A 212 -4.19 26.55 -2.55
N PRO A 213 -3.37 27.23 -1.72
CA PRO A 213 -2.04 26.83 -1.33
C PRO A 213 -2.00 25.66 -0.34
N LEU A 214 -3.13 25.00 -0.08
CA LEU A 214 -3.22 23.93 0.91
C LEU A 214 -2.40 22.72 0.49
N PRO A 215 -1.70 22.07 1.43
CA PRO A 215 -1.02 20.82 1.17
C PRO A 215 -2.03 19.70 0.89
N ALA A 216 -1.64 18.73 0.06
CA ALA A 216 -2.46 17.57 -0.25
C ALA A 216 -2.88 16.83 1.02
N GLY A 217 -4.16 16.47 1.10
CA GLY A 217 -4.73 15.74 2.24
C GLY A 217 -4.41 14.26 2.24
N ALA A 218 -4.14 13.69 1.06
CA ALA A 218 -3.94 12.26 0.87
C ALA A 218 -2.90 11.98 -0.23
N TYR A 219 -2.46 10.73 -0.28
CA TYR A 219 -1.51 10.23 -1.27
C TYR A 219 -1.88 8.84 -1.77
N LEU A 220 -1.46 8.53 -2.99
CA LEU A 220 -1.38 7.20 -3.57
C LEU A 220 0.09 6.87 -3.79
N LEU A 221 0.54 5.74 -3.23
CA LEU A 221 1.82 5.12 -3.56
C LEU A 221 1.55 3.86 -4.37
N LYS A 222 2.21 3.74 -5.52
CA LYS A 222 2.25 2.53 -6.32
C LYS A 222 3.67 1.99 -6.31
N ALA A 223 3.84 0.77 -5.87
CA ALA A 223 5.13 0.12 -5.73
C ALA A 223 5.12 -1.28 -6.36
N ARG A 224 6.26 -1.70 -6.87
CA ARG A 224 6.46 -3.02 -7.47
C ARG A 224 7.46 -3.81 -6.63
N LYS A 225 7.12 -5.05 -6.29
CA LYS A 225 8.02 -5.97 -5.60
C LYS A 225 9.10 -6.43 -6.56
N ARG A 226 10.37 -6.15 -6.24
CA ARG A 226 11.51 -6.57 -7.07
C ARG A 226 12.10 -7.88 -6.56
N ILE A 227 12.26 -8.83 -7.45
CA ILE A 227 13.04 -10.03 -7.20
C ILE A 227 14.44 -9.80 -7.77
N TYR A 228 15.41 -9.68 -6.88
CA TYR A 228 16.82 -9.70 -7.28
C TYR A 228 17.25 -11.15 -7.46
N THR A 229 17.22 -11.65 -8.70
CA THR A 229 17.85 -12.92 -9.01
C THR A 229 19.36 -12.76 -8.89
N LEU A 230 19.92 -13.27 -7.79
CA LEU A 230 21.36 -13.40 -7.66
C LEU A 230 21.81 -14.44 -8.69
N THR A 231 22.33 -13.99 -9.82
CA THR A 231 23.06 -14.87 -10.73
C THR A 231 24.39 -15.20 -10.04
N PRO A 232 24.60 -16.44 -9.55
CA PRO A 232 25.86 -16.79 -8.92
C PRO A 232 26.94 -16.69 -9.99
N ILE A 233 27.83 -15.71 -9.87
CA ILE A 233 29.03 -15.64 -10.66
C ILE A 233 29.87 -16.83 -10.21
N ARG A 234 29.91 -17.90 -11.01
CA ARG A 234 30.86 -19.00 -10.78
C ARG A 234 32.24 -18.39 -10.80
N PRO A 235 33.02 -18.47 -9.71
CA PRO A 235 34.40 -18.02 -9.74
C PRO A 235 35.11 -18.89 -10.79
N ARG A 236 35.57 -18.26 -11.85
CA ARG A 236 36.51 -18.94 -12.77
C ARG A 236 37.80 -19.09 -11.99
N PHE A 237 38.03 -20.29 -11.43
CA PHE A 237 39.34 -20.66 -10.97
C PHE A 237 40.23 -20.65 -12.19
N ARG A 238 41.04 -19.63 -12.32
CA ARG A 238 42.14 -19.61 -13.29
C ARG A 238 43.15 -20.63 -12.78
N GLU A 239 43.17 -21.78 -13.39
CA GLU A 239 44.26 -22.75 -13.14
C GLU A 239 45.55 -22.01 -13.36
N LYS A 240 46.35 -21.92 -12.31
CA LYS A 240 47.73 -21.42 -12.46
C LYS A 240 48.45 -22.39 -13.38
N PRO A 241 49.11 -21.93 -14.47
CA PRO A 241 49.88 -22.81 -15.29
C PRO A 241 50.92 -23.52 -14.43
N ALA A 242 50.92 -24.84 -14.46
CA ALA A 242 51.92 -25.62 -13.78
C ALA A 242 53.30 -25.27 -14.40
N VAL A 243 54.14 -24.60 -13.61
CA VAL A 243 55.53 -24.38 -13.98
C VAL A 243 56.21 -25.74 -13.90
N LEU A 244 56.36 -26.41 -15.04
CA LEU A 244 57.24 -27.55 -15.19
C LEU A 244 58.69 -27.06 -14.97
N GLY A 245 59.20 -27.24 -13.75
CA GLY A 245 60.57 -27.00 -13.42
C GLY A 245 61.41 -27.91 -14.25
N GLY A 246 62.13 -27.36 -15.26
CA GLY A 246 63.09 -28.10 -16.06
C GLY A 246 64.21 -28.59 -15.15
N LEU A 247 64.39 -29.91 -15.12
CA LEU A 247 65.55 -30.55 -14.53
C LEU A 247 66.81 -30.11 -15.29
N VAL A 248 67.62 -29.25 -14.70
CA VAL A 248 68.98 -28.91 -15.18
C VAL A 248 69.87 -30.06 -14.78
N LYS A 249 70.35 -30.82 -15.77
CA LYS A 249 71.39 -31.81 -15.56
C LYS A 249 72.68 -31.11 -15.11
N PRO A 250 73.33 -31.56 -14.02
CA PRO A 250 74.67 -31.06 -13.68
C PRO A 250 75.71 -31.63 -14.62
N THR A 251 76.42 -30.77 -15.32
CA THR A 251 77.64 -31.15 -16.08
C THR A 251 78.77 -31.34 -15.11
N THR A 252 79.14 -32.60 -14.88
CA THR A 252 80.41 -32.99 -14.22
C THR A 252 81.58 -32.72 -15.15
N ARG A 253 82.44 -31.81 -14.78
CA ARG A 253 83.74 -31.59 -15.41
C ARG A 253 84.75 -32.49 -14.71
N SER A 254 85.36 -33.42 -15.43
CA SER A 254 86.52 -34.23 -14.96
C SER A 254 87.84 -33.43 -15.11
N PRO A 255 88.70 -33.44 -14.10
CA PRO A 255 90.08 -32.90 -14.26
C PRO A 255 91.06 -33.94 -14.85
N SER A 256 91.89 -33.48 -15.74
CA SER A 256 93.18 -34.09 -16.08
C SER A 256 94.26 -33.12 -15.83
#